data_e1adbf5be356fc53f02776925a193d98
#
_entry.id   e1adbf5be356fc53f02776925a193d98
#
_cell.length_a   1.000
_cell.length_b   1.000
_cell.length_c   1.000
_cell.angle_alpha   90.00
_cell.angle_beta   90.00
_cell.angle_gamma   90.00
#
_symmetry.space_group_name_H-M   'P 1'
#
loop_
_entity.id
_entity.type
_entity.pdbx_description
1 polymer ?
#
loop_
_entity_poly.entity_id
_entity_poly.type
_entity_poly.pdbx_seq_one_letter_code
_entity_poly.pdbx_strand_id
1 'polypeptide(L)'
;MNGFDSVEEALEELRNGKIILVTDDPDRENEGDFICAAEFATTENINFMATHGKGLICMPMSEEYVRKLQFPQMVAENSDNHETAFTVSVDHISTTTGISAAERSVTAMKCVDENAKPEDFRRPGHMFPLLAKKNGVLERNGHTEATVDLCRLAGLKQCGLCCEIMREDGTMMRTSELRELAGKWNLKFITIKDIQNYRKCHDILVDRVTVSYTHLRAHETR
;
A
#
# COMPACT_ATOMS: atom_id res chain seq x y z
N MET A 1 9.24 -12.25 23.18
CA MET A 1 8.32 -12.03 22.03
C MET A 1 8.48 -10.57 21.65
N ASN A 2 8.76 -10.26 20.39
CA ASN A 2 9.11 -8.89 19.95
C ASN A 2 7.97 -7.86 20.01
N GLY A 3 6.82 -8.21 20.56
CA GLY A 3 5.67 -7.30 20.75
C GLY A 3 5.01 -6.83 19.46
N PHE A 4 5.31 -7.44 18.30
CA PHE A 4 4.58 -7.31 17.04
C PHE A 4 3.75 -8.57 16.79
N ASP A 5 2.65 -8.39 16.07
CA ASP A 5 1.80 -9.48 15.59
C ASP A 5 2.45 -10.18 14.37
N SER A 6 1.92 -11.34 13.99
CA SER A 6 2.38 -12.01 12.77
C SER A 6 1.79 -11.37 11.51
N VAL A 7 2.48 -11.56 10.37
CA VAL A 7 1.97 -11.10 9.07
C VAL A 7 0.66 -11.80 8.73
N GLU A 8 0.54 -13.10 9.04
CA GLU A 8 -0.68 -13.88 8.82
C GLU A 8 -1.90 -13.30 9.54
N GLU A 9 -1.74 -12.89 10.81
CA GLU A 9 -2.81 -12.25 11.58
C GLU A 9 -3.20 -10.90 10.96
N ALA A 10 -2.22 -10.11 10.50
CA ALA A 10 -2.48 -8.84 9.82
C ALA A 10 -3.22 -9.04 8.48
N LEU A 11 -2.83 -10.08 7.70
CA LEU A 11 -3.51 -10.42 6.46
C LEU A 11 -4.97 -10.85 6.70
N GLU A 12 -5.24 -11.57 7.79
CA GLU A 12 -6.60 -11.96 8.15
C GLU A 12 -7.47 -10.74 8.51
N GLU A 13 -6.92 -9.78 9.26
CA GLU A 13 -7.65 -8.54 9.56
C GLU A 13 -7.97 -7.74 8.28
N LEU A 14 -7.03 -7.67 7.34
CA LEU A 14 -7.27 -7.01 6.03
C LEU A 14 -8.37 -7.70 5.22
N ARG A 15 -8.40 -9.05 5.20
CA ARG A 15 -9.49 -9.82 4.55
C ARG A 15 -10.84 -9.53 5.17
N ASN A 16 -10.87 -9.27 6.47
CA ASN A 16 -12.07 -8.91 7.22
C ASN A 16 -12.44 -7.42 7.11
N GLY A 17 -11.74 -6.64 6.25
CA GLY A 17 -12.02 -5.23 6.01
C GLY A 17 -11.60 -4.29 7.13
N LYS A 18 -10.69 -4.76 8.01
CA LYS A 18 -10.23 -3.97 9.15
C LYS A 18 -8.95 -3.19 8.81
N ILE A 19 -8.68 -2.18 9.63
CA ILE A 19 -7.44 -1.41 9.64
C ILE A 19 -6.39 -2.19 10.43
N ILE A 20 -5.16 -2.18 9.94
CA ILE A 20 -3.97 -2.62 10.65
C ILE A 20 -3.00 -1.45 10.81
N LEU A 21 -1.98 -1.61 11.65
CA LEU A 21 -0.90 -0.66 11.85
C LEU A 21 0.41 -1.27 11.34
N VAL A 22 1.14 -0.50 10.55
CA VAL A 22 2.44 -0.91 10.02
C VAL A 22 3.47 0.17 10.33
N THR A 23 4.65 -0.20 10.80
CA THR A 23 5.77 0.72 11.00
C THR A 23 6.96 0.34 10.11
N ASP A 24 7.69 1.35 9.69
CA ASP A 24 8.92 1.16 8.93
C ASP A 24 10.16 1.10 9.84
N ASP A 25 11.34 1.08 9.21
CA ASP A 25 12.63 1.00 9.91
C ASP A 25 12.92 2.33 10.64
N PRO A 26 13.42 2.29 11.89
CA PRO A 26 13.89 3.48 12.60
C PRO A 26 14.93 4.32 11.84
N ASP A 27 15.71 3.69 10.96
CA ASP A 27 16.71 4.36 10.12
C ASP A 27 16.13 4.95 8.82
N ARG A 28 14.82 4.77 8.56
CA ARG A 28 14.14 5.35 7.40
C ARG A 28 13.30 6.58 7.81
N GLU A 29 12.00 6.48 7.92
CA GLU A 29 11.10 7.53 8.39
C GLU A 29 10.84 7.40 9.89
N ASN A 30 10.92 6.16 10.41
CA ASN A 30 10.57 5.81 11.78
C ASN A 30 9.15 6.23 12.12
N GLU A 31 8.22 5.93 11.22
CA GLU A 31 6.81 6.31 11.30
C GLU A 31 5.92 5.07 11.29
N GLY A 32 4.65 5.25 11.62
CA GLY A 32 3.64 4.23 11.52
C GLY A 32 2.42 4.73 10.79
N ASP A 33 1.88 3.85 9.94
CA ASP A 33 0.69 4.12 9.16
C ASP A 33 -0.46 3.19 9.55
N PHE A 34 -1.67 3.72 9.53
CA PHE A 34 -2.86 2.91 9.38
C PHE A 34 -2.98 2.45 7.93
N ILE A 35 -3.23 1.15 7.74
CA ILE A 35 -3.42 0.56 6.41
C ILE A 35 -4.75 -0.19 6.36
N CYS A 36 -5.51 -0.03 5.27
CA CYS A 36 -6.63 -0.90 4.92
C CYS A 36 -6.68 -1.12 3.40
N ALA A 37 -7.35 -2.20 2.97
CA ALA A 37 -7.56 -2.45 1.54
C ALA A 37 -8.61 -1.47 0.96
N ALA A 38 -8.42 -1.04 -0.29
CA ALA A 38 -9.32 -0.09 -0.95
C ALA A 38 -10.73 -0.67 -1.17
N GLU A 39 -10.86 -1.98 -1.28
CA GLU A 39 -12.17 -2.67 -1.34
C GLU A 39 -13.00 -2.46 -0.08
N PHE A 40 -12.36 -2.18 1.04
CA PHE A 40 -12.95 -1.94 2.35
C PHE A 40 -12.69 -0.51 2.86
N ALA A 41 -12.45 0.44 1.96
CA ALA A 41 -12.30 1.86 2.28
C ALA A 41 -13.66 2.48 2.64
N THR A 42 -14.33 1.94 3.67
CA THR A 42 -15.63 2.44 4.12
C THR A 42 -15.51 3.86 4.68
N THR A 43 -16.65 4.53 4.80
CA THR A 43 -16.69 5.86 5.46
C THR A 43 -16.11 5.82 6.86
N GLU A 44 -16.38 4.75 7.62
CA GLU A 44 -15.90 4.53 8.98
C GLU A 44 -14.38 4.39 9.01
N ASN A 45 -13.80 3.58 8.11
CA ASN A 45 -12.35 3.37 8.03
C ASN A 45 -11.62 4.68 7.66
N ILE A 46 -12.14 5.42 6.68
CA ILE A 46 -11.55 6.71 6.30
C ILE A 46 -11.69 7.74 7.41
N ASN A 47 -12.86 7.81 8.06
CA ASN A 47 -13.05 8.70 9.19
C ASN A 47 -12.14 8.35 10.37
N PHE A 48 -11.92 7.06 10.63
CA PHE A 48 -10.97 6.60 11.62
C PHE A 48 -9.55 7.07 11.30
N MET A 49 -9.07 6.84 10.07
CA MET A 49 -7.75 7.30 9.62
C MET A 49 -7.59 8.81 9.75
N ALA A 50 -8.58 9.58 9.26
CA ALA A 50 -8.53 11.05 9.32
C ALA A 50 -8.52 11.58 10.75
N THR A 51 -9.30 10.98 11.65
CA THR A 51 -9.44 11.43 13.04
C THR A 51 -8.24 11.04 13.88
N HIS A 52 -7.73 9.84 13.71
CA HIS A 52 -6.73 9.24 14.61
C HIS A 52 -5.32 9.17 14.02
N GLY A 53 -5.19 9.12 12.69
CA GLY A 53 -3.91 9.25 11.99
C GLY A 53 -3.48 10.70 11.87
N LYS A 54 -4.37 11.55 11.38
CA LYS A 54 -4.13 12.98 11.13
C LYS A 54 -3.14 13.25 9.99
N GLY A 55 -2.58 12.20 9.40
CA GLY A 55 -1.69 12.23 8.23
C GLY A 55 -2.42 12.45 6.93
N LEU A 56 -1.70 12.34 5.82
CA LEU A 56 -2.27 12.40 4.50
C LEU A 56 -2.82 11.01 4.11
N ILE A 57 -4.12 10.91 3.89
CA ILE A 57 -4.68 9.64 3.38
C ILE A 57 -4.27 9.47 1.93
N CYS A 58 -3.29 8.59 1.70
CA CYS A 58 -2.81 8.20 0.40
C CYS A 58 -3.44 6.88 -0.06
N MET A 59 -3.36 6.62 -1.37
CA MET A 59 -3.95 5.43 -1.99
C MET A 59 -2.90 4.66 -2.81
N PRO A 60 -2.00 3.91 -2.17
CA PRO A 60 -1.05 3.04 -2.85
C PRO A 60 -1.73 2.04 -3.76
N MET A 61 -1.25 1.90 -4.99
CA MET A 61 -1.79 0.96 -5.97
C MET A 61 -0.71 0.39 -6.88
N SER A 62 -1.00 -0.76 -7.47
CA SER A 62 -0.12 -1.38 -8.45
C SER A 62 -0.07 -0.62 -9.76
N GLU A 63 0.97 -0.86 -10.56
CA GLU A 63 1.12 -0.28 -11.90
C GLU A 63 -0.10 -0.59 -12.80
N GLU A 64 -0.73 -1.74 -12.62
CA GLU A 64 -1.92 -2.14 -13.36
C GLU A 64 -3.06 -1.15 -13.17
N TYR A 65 -3.37 -0.78 -11.91
CA TYR A 65 -4.42 0.20 -11.60
C TYR A 65 -4.08 1.60 -12.10
N VAL A 66 -2.83 2.05 -11.88
CA VAL A 66 -2.36 3.36 -12.36
C VAL A 66 -2.49 3.46 -13.87
N ARG A 67 -2.11 2.42 -14.62
CA ARG A 67 -2.25 2.36 -16.08
C ARG A 67 -3.72 2.30 -16.53
N LYS A 68 -4.52 1.42 -15.90
CA LYS A 68 -5.95 1.27 -16.21
C LYS A 68 -6.68 2.60 -16.07
N LEU A 69 -6.42 3.33 -14.98
CA LEU A 69 -7.08 4.59 -14.65
C LEU A 69 -6.37 5.82 -15.25
N GLN A 70 -5.25 5.61 -15.94
CA GLN A 70 -4.46 6.66 -16.57
C GLN A 70 -4.13 7.82 -15.61
N PHE A 71 -3.64 7.48 -14.40
CA PHE A 71 -3.19 8.47 -13.42
C PHE A 71 -1.74 8.86 -13.70
N PRO A 72 -1.47 10.05 -14.25
CA PRO A 72 -0.10 10.50 -14.53
C PRO A 72 0.63 10.83 -13.24
N GLN A 73 1.96 10.74 -13.28
CA GLN A 73 2.79 11.22 -12.18
C GLN A 73 2.52 12.71 -11.92
N MET A 74 2.53 13.10 -10.65
CA MET A 74 2.27 14.47 -10.23
C MET A 74 3.32 15.46 -10.76
N VAL A 75 4.57 15.01 -10.88
CA VAL A 75 5.70 15.80 -11.35
C VAL A 75 6.51 15.02 -12.41
N ALA A 76 7.13 15.73 -13.33
CA ALA A 76 8.00 15.13 -14.36
C ALA A 76 9.32 14.62 -13.74
N GLU A 77 9.86 15.35 -12.77
CA GLU A 77 11.08 15.00 -12.05
C GLU A 77 10.74 14.90 -10.55
N ASN A 78 10.89 13.71 -9.99
CA ASN A 78 10.64 13.47 -8.57
C ASN A 78 11.90 13.82 -7.77
N SER A 79 11.78 14.80 -6.87
CA SER A 79 12.84 15.26 -5.97
C SER A 79 12.54 14.90 -4.50
N ASP A 80 11.56 14.01 -4.24
CA ASP A 80 11.25 13.55 -2.90
C ASP A 80 12.40 12.72 -2.31
N ASN A 81 12.71 12.92 -1.04
CA ASN A 81 13.82 12.25 -0.35
C ASN A 81 13.72 10.71 -0.37
N HIS A 82 12.50 10.18 -0.41
CA HIS A 82 12.21 8.75 -0.45
C HIS A 82 11.65 8.28 -1.80
N GLU A 83 11.65 9.15 -2.79
CA GLU A 83 11.16 8.89 -4.15
C GLU A 83 9.71 8.38 -4.20
N THR A 84 8.85 8.86 -3.28
CA THR A 84 7.44 8.48 -3.24
C THR A 84 6.75 8.93 -4.54
N ALA A 85 6.23 7.97 -5.29
CA ALA A 85 5.72 8.21 -6.63
C ALA A 85 4.26 8.68 -6.60
N PHE A 86 4.03 9.92 -6.18
CA PHE A 86 2.73 10.56 -6.24
C PHE A 86 2.24 10.69 -7.68
N THR A 87 0.99 10.28 -7.90
CA THR A 87 0.25 10.65 -9.10
C THR A 87 -0.60 11.90 -8.84
N VAL A 88 -1.22 12.45 -9.88
CA VAL A 88 -2.21 13.53 -9.66
C VAL A 88 -3.31 13.05 -8.72
N SER A 89 -3.76 13.93 -7.83
CA SER A 89 -4.87 13.64 -6.94
C SER A 89 -6.19 13.54 -7.70
N VAL A 90 -7.14 12.78 -7.19
CA VAL A 90 -8.39 12.47 -7.90
C VAL A 90 -9.60 12.50 -6.97
N ASP A 91 -10.79 12.73 -7.57
CA ASP A 91 -12.10 12.49 -6.99
C ASP A 91 -12.98 11.78 -8.00
N HIS A 92 -13.84 10.86 -7.55
CA HIS A 92 -14.83 10.26 -8.43
C HIS A 92 -15.87 11.29 -8.87
N ILE A 93 -16.34 11.22 -10.13
CA ILE A 93 -17.26 12.22 -10.70
C ILE A 93 -18.60 12.35 -9.97
N SER A 94 -19.03 11.31 -9.23
CA SER A 94 -20.26 11.35 -8.44
C SER A 94 -20.15 12.09 -7.12
N THR A 95 -18.93 12.52 -6.70
CA THR A 95 -18.72 13.29 -5.47
C THR A 95 -19.01 14.77 -5.70
N THR A 96 -19.29 15.51 -4.65
CA THR A 96 -19.48 16.98 -4.69
C THR A 96 -18.16 17.69 -4.47
N THR A 97 -17.73 17.88 -3.23
CA THR A 97 -16.43 18.47 -2.86
C THR A 97 -15.29 17.44 -2.84
N GLY A 98 -15.58 16.15 -2.60
CA GLY A 98 -14.62 15.07 -2.60
C GLY A 98 -13.90 14.81 -1.27
N ILE A 99 -13.95 15.76 -0.31
CA ILE A 99 -13.10 15.73 0.90
C ILE A 99 -13.70 14.94 2.07
N SER A 100 -15.03 14.85 2.19
CA SER A 100 -15.65 14.13 3.31
C SER A 100 -15.21 12.67 3.34
N ALA A 101 -15.24 12.03 4.52
CA ALA A 101 -14.91 10.61 4.64
C ALA A 101 -15.78 9.74 3.71
N ALA A 102 -17.07 10.08 3.58
CA ALA A 102 -17.98 9.39 2.68
C ALA A 102 -17.58 9.53 1.20
N GLU A 103 -17.18 10.73 0.76
CA GLU A 103 -16.80 10.97 -0.63
C GLU A 103 -15.43 10.38 -0.97
N ARG A 104 -14.46 10.44 -0.04
CA ARG A 104 -13.19 9.73 -0.20
C ARG A 104 -13.38 8.22 -0.24
N SER A 105 -14.33 7.67 0.54
CA SER A 105 -14.75 6.26 0.46
C SER A 105 -15.27 5.91 -0.94
N VAL A 106 -16.17 6.72 -1.48
CA VAL A 106 -16.67 6.53 -2.85
C VAL A 106 -15.52 6.52 -3.85
N THR A 107 -14.61 7.50 -3.79
CA THR A 107 -13.48 7.60 -4.71
C THR A 107 -12.56 6.38 -4.61
N ALA A 108 -12.19 5.96 -3.39
CA ALA A 108 -11.29 4.83 -3.18
C ALA A 108 -11.89 3.51 -3.68
N MET A 109 -13.14 3.22 -3.30
CA MET A 109 -13.82 1.98 -3.72
C MET A 109 -14.07 1.95 -5.23
N LYS A 110 -14.33 3.10 -5.85
CA LYS A 110 -14.49 3.21 -7.29
C LYS A 110 -13.19 3.03 -8.07
N CYS A 111 -12.03 3.36 -7.53
CA CYS A 111 -10.74 3.06 -8.17
C CYS A 111 -10.52 1.56 -8.37
N VAL A 112 -11.07 0.72 -7.51
CA VAL A 112 -10.93 -0.74 -7.59
C VAL A 112 -12.15 -1.44 -8.19
N ASP A 113 -13.14 -0.70 -8.67
CA ASP A 113 -14.26 -1.26 -9.45
C ASP A 113 -13.75 -1.83 -10.78
N GLU A 114 -14.19 -3.03 -11.13
CA GLU A 114 -13.77 -3.69 -12.38
C GLU A 114 -14.13 -2.88 -13.63
N ASN A 115 -15.22 -2.15 -13.58
CA ASN A 115 -15.72 -1.31 -14.67
C ASN A 115 -15.19 0.12 -14.64
N ALA A 116 -14.34 0.47 -13.65
CA ALA A 116 -13.78 1.82 -13.53
C ALA A 116 -12.97 2.22 -14.77
N LYS A 117 -13.19 3.45 -15.21
CA LYS A 117 -12.55 4.07 -16.38
C LYS A 117 -11.86 5.38 -16.01
N PRO A 118 -10.89 5.85 -16.81
CA PRO A 118 -10.20 7.12 -16.57
C PRO A 118 -11.12 8.34 -16.45
N GLU A 119 -12.19 8.37 -17.22
CA GLU A 119 -13.18 9.46 -17.26
C GLU A 119 -14.09 9.52 -16.03
N ASP A 120 -14.11 8.47 -15.20
CA ASP A 120 -14.87 8.43 -13.95
C ASP A 120 -14.21 9.27 -12.85
N PHE A 121 -13.02 9.81 -13.09
CA PHE A 121 -12.22 10.53 -12.09
C PHE A 121 -11.87 11.94 -12.54
N ARG A 122 -12.28 12.93 -11.74
CA ARG A 122 -11.83 14.32 -11.86
C ARG A 122 -10.40 14.47 -11.36
N ARG A 123 -9.65 15.39 -11.92
CA ARG A 123 -8.27 15.73 -11.59
C ARG A 123 -8.13 17.26 -11.54
N PRO A 124 -7.58 17.89 -10.48
CA PRO A 124 -7.18 17.29 -9.21
C PRO A 124 -8.38 16.89 -8.34
N GLY A 125 -8.10 16.22 -7.22
CA GLY A 125 -9.08 15.81 -6.21
C GLY A 125 -8.47 15.70 -4.82
N HIS A 126 -9.12 14.91 -3.94
CA HIS A 126 -8.78 14.81 -2.52
C HIS A 126 -8.27 13.42 -2.11
N MET A 127 -8.17 12.47 -3.05
CA MET A 127 -7.48 11.21 -2.87
C MET A 127 -6.17 11.24 -3.63
N PHE A 128 -5.10 10.69 -3.04
CA PHE A 128 -3.73 10.77 -3.54
C PHE A 128 -3.22 9.38 -3.93
N PRO A 129 -3.40 8.94 -5.19
CA PRO A 129 -2.87 7.66 -5.64
C PRO A 129 -1.34 7.70 -5.65
N LEU A 130 -0.72 6.59 -5.18
CA LEU A 130 0.72 6.39 -5.18
C LEU A 130 1.05 5.16 -6.00
N LEU A 131 2.00 5.28 -6.94
CA LEU A 131 2.48 4.15 -7.71
C LEU A 131 3.50 3.34 -6.91
N ALA A 132 3.17 2.13 -6.51
CA ALA A 132 4.10 1.22 -5.85
C ALA A 132 5.13 0.65 -6.84
N LYS A 133 6.35 0.41 -6.35
CA LYS A 133 7.37 -0.30 -7.12
C LYS A 133 6.91 -1.73 -7.42
N LYS A 134 7.30 -2.25 -8.60
CA LYS A 134 6.83 -3.54 -9.11
C LYS A 134 7.14 -4.71 -8.18
N ASN A 135 8.32 -4.71 -7.56
CA ASN A 135 8.73 -5.76 -6.63
C ASN A 135 8.39 -5.43 -5.15
N GLY A 136 7.51 -4.45 -4.91
CA GLY A 136 6.99 -4.11 -3.60
C GLY A 136 8.08 -3.80 -2.57
N VAL A 137 7.88 -4.25 -1.31
CA VAL A 137 8.82 -4.00 -0.20
C VAL A 137 10.20 -4.61 -0.37
N LEU A 138 10.39 -5.51 -1.35
CA LEU A 138 11.73 -6.05 -1.68
C LEU A 138 12.53 -5.10 -2.57
N GLU A 139 11.89 -4.12 -3.21
CA GLU A 139 12.51 -3.08 -4.04
C GLU A 139 12.62 -1.76 -3.28
N ARG A 140 11.53 -1.33 -2.63
CA ARG A 140 11.48 -0.12 -1.80
C ARG A 140 10.73 -0.42 -0.50
N ASN A 141 11.39 -0.23 0.64
CA ASN A 141 10.86 -0.58 1.96
C ASN A 141 9.96 0.51 2.57
N GLY A 142 9.04 1.06 1.78
CA GLY A 142 8.10 2.11 2.19
C GLY A 142 6.67 1.59 2.43
N HIS A 143 5.85 2.42 3.10
CA HIS A 143 4.43 2.12 3.37
C HIS A 143 3.61 1.98 2.08
N THR A 144 3.97 2.69 1.01
CA THR A 144 3.38 2.54 -0.33
C THR A 144 3.45 1.09 -0.81
N GLU A 145 4.65 0.52 -0.81
CA GLU A 145 4.90 -0.86 -1.25
C GLU A 145 4.29 -1.86 -0.27
N ALA A 146 4.41 -1.60 1.05
CA ALA A 146 3.84 -2.45 2.08
C ALA A 146 2.33 -2.59 1.92
N THR A 147 1.61 -1.50 1.63
CA THR A 147 0.16 -1.51 1.42
C THR A 147 -0.23 -2.40 0.24
N VAL A 148 0.44 -2.25 -0.90
CA VAL A 148 0.13 -3.04 -2.11
C VAL A 148 0.49 -4.51 -1.92
N ASP A 149 1.64 -4.81 -1.30
CA ASP A 149 2.05 -6.18 -0.99
C ASP A 149 1.08 -6.88 -0.03
N LEU A 150 0.66 -6.19 1.02
CA LEU A 150 -0.30 -6.73 1.98
C LEU A 150 -1.65 -7.04 1.32
N CYS A 151 -2.16 -6.14 0.46
CA CYS A 151 -3.36 -6.41 -0.31
C CYS A 151 -3.19 -7.64 -1.21
N ARG A 152 -2.07 -7.74 -1.93
CA ARG A 152 -1.74 -8.90 -2.79
C ARG A 152 -1.66 -10.20 -1.98
N LEU A 153 -0.93 -10.21 -0.87
CA LEU A 153 -0.75 -11.38 -0.01
C LEU A 153 -2.06 -11.80 0.67
N ALA A 154 -2.96 -10.85 0.93
CA ALA A 154 -4.30 -11.14 1.43
C ALA A 154 -5.25 -11.70 0.35
N GLY A 155 -4.85 -11.71 -0.93
CA GLY A 155 -5.71 -12.11 -2.05
C GLY A 155 -6.76 -11.07 -2.43
N LEU A 156 -6.49 -9.81 -2.07
CA LEU A 156 -7.33 -8.65 -2.36
C LEU A 156 -6.81 -7.87 -3.57
N LYS A 157 -7.58 -6.92 -4.06
CA LYS A 157 -7.17 -6.02 -5.13
C LYS A 157 -5.95 -5.21 -4.70
N GLN A 158 -4.95 -5.10 -5.58
CA GLN A 158 -3.65 -4.49 -5.28
C GLN A 158 -3.72 -2.96 -5.20
N CYS A 159 -4.57 -2.50 -4.32
CA CYS A 159 -4.80 -1.11 -3.99
C CYS A 159 -5.28 -1.03 -2.54
N GLY A 160 -4.74 -0.11 -1.77
CA GLY A 160 -5.14 0.13 -0.39
C GLY A 160 -5.06 1.60 -0.02
N LEU A 161 -5.33 1.90 1.24
CA LEU A 161 -5.14 3.21 1.84
C LEU A 161 -4.03 3.13 2.88
N CYS A 162 -3.23 4.16 2.99
CA CYS A 162 -2.31 4.37 4.10
C CYS A 162 -2.45 5.80 4.63
N CYS A 163 -2.17 5.98 5.92
CA CYS A 163 -2.26 7.27 6.58
C CYS A 163 -1.31 7.31 7.76
N GLU A 164 -0.39 8.25 7.76
CA GLU A 164 0.61 8.45 8.81
C GLU A 164 -0.06 8.82 10.14
N ILE A 165 0.58 8.46 11.27
CA ILE A 165 0.03 8.65 12.60
C ILE A 165 0.83 9.72 13.36
N MET A 166 0.15 10.83 13.67
CA MET A 166 0.71 11.94 14.42
C MET A 166 0.20 11.98 15.87
N ARG A 167 1.04 12.51 16.77
CA ARG A 167 0.65 12.90 18.13
C ARG A 167 -0.33 14.06 18.14
N GLU A 168 -0.84 14.39 19.33
CA GLU A 168 -1.71 15.55 19.49
C GLU A 168 -1.00 16.90 19.24
N ASP A 169 0.32 16.95 19.44
CA ASP A 169 1.15 18.12 19.16
C ASP A 169 1.58 18.26 17.70
N GLY A 170 1.15 17.32 16.82
CA GLY A 170 1.45 17.30 15.40
C GLY A 170 2.78 16.66 15.04
N THR A 171 3.56 16.17 16.00
CA THR A 171 4.77 15.39 15.73
C THR A 171 4.44 13.92 15.45
N MET A 172 5.37 13.18 14.79
CA MET A 172 5.10 11.81 14.42
C MET A 172 5.20 10.85 15.62
N MET A 173 4.23 9.93 15.74
CA MET A 173 4.30 8.85 16.72
C MET A 173 5.43 7.88 16.38
N ARG A 174 6.05 7.32 17.42
CA ARG A 174 7.14 6.36 17.29
C ARG A 174 6.72 4.98 17.82
N THR A 175 7.48 3.95 17.48
CA THR A 175 7.15 2.53 17.70
C THR A 175 6.57 2.20 19.08
N SER A 176 7.09 2.80 20.18
CA SER A 176 6.57 2.55 21.53
C SER A 176 5.13 3.04 21.70
N GLU A 177 4.84 4.24 21.23
CA GLU A 177 3.51 4.87 21.31
C GLU A 177 2.52 4.19 20.35
N LEU A 178 3.00 3.82 19.14
CA LEU A 178 2.22 3.07 18.16
C LEU A 178 1.77 1.71 18.72
N ARG A 179 2.61 1.06 19.53
CA ARG A 179 2.26 -0.18 20.21
C ARG A 179 1.15 0.00 21.24
N GLU A 180 1.21 1.06 22.03
CA GLU A 180 0.16 1.41 22.98
C GLU A 180 -1.15 1.71 22.24
N LEU A 181 -1.07 2.45 21.15
CA LEU A 181 -2.19 2.78 20.28
C LEU A 181 -2.84 1.52 19.69
N ALA A 182 -2.02 0.61 19.14
CA ALA A 182 -2.50 -0.67 18.61
C ALA A 182 -3.24 -1.48 19.68
N GLY A 183 -2.69 -1.56 20.89
CA GLY A 183 -3.34 -2.22 22.02
C GLY A 183 -4.67 -1.57 22.41
N LYS A 184 -4.74 -0.22 22.43
CA LYS A 184 -5.95 0.53 22.75
C LYS A 184 -7.12 0.25 21.81
N TRP A 185 -6.84 0.06 20.53
CA TRP A 185 -7.87 -0.17 19.51
C TRP A 185 -7.91 -1.61 18.99
N ASN A 186 -7.15 -2.51 19.62
CA ASN A 186 -7.05 -3.92 19.22
C ASN A 186 -6.71 -4.07 17.73
N LEU A 187 -5.75 -3.28 17.24
CA LEU A 187 -5.23 -3.36 15.89
C LEU A 187 -4.03 -4.30 15.84
N LYS A 188 -3.90 -5.07 14.77
CA LYS A 188 -2.69 -5.82 14.48
C LYS A 188 -1.58 -4.86 14.10
N PHE A 189 -0.39 -5.07 14.71
CA PHE A 189 0.78 -4.19 14.55
C PHE A 189 1.98 -5.00 14.07
N ILE A 190 2.43 -4.72 12.85
CA ILE A 190 3.56 -5.38 12.19
C ILE A 190 4.58 -4.38 11.67
N THR A 191 5.74 -4.87 11.23
CA THR A 191 6.79 -4.04 10.60
C THR A 191 6.90 -4.33 9.11
N ILE A 192 7.39 -3.36 8.32
CA ILE A 192 7.75 -3.60 6.91
C ILE A 192 8.82 -4.69 6.79
N LYS A 193 9.70 -4.79 7.78
CA LYS A 193 10.70 -5.86 7.85
C LYS A 193 10.10 -7.25 7.94
N ASP A 194 9.03 -7.41 8.71
CA ASP A 194 8.31 -8.68 8.81
C ASP A 194 7.68 -9.04 7.46
N ILE A 195 7.10 -8.07 6.76
CA ILE A 195 6.56 -8.27 5.39
C ILE A 195 7.65 -8.71 4.42
N GLN A 196 8.84 -8.09 4.46
CA GLN A 196 9.99 -8.49 3.64
C GLN A 196 10.42 -9.93 3.92
N ASN A 197 10.50 -10.31 5.20
CA ASN A 197 10.87 -11.67 5.60
C ASN A 197 9.80 -12.68 5.18
N TYR A 198 8.53 -12.35 5.37
CA TYR A 198 7.40 -13.17 4.95
C TYR A 198 7.44 -13.42 3.45
N ARG A 199 7.62 -12.40 2.63
CA ARG A 199 7.74 -12.51 1.17
C ARG A 199 8.91 -13.38 0.74
N LYS A 200 10.09 -13.22 1.37
CA LYS A 200 11.27 -14.05 1.06
C LYS A 200 11.04 -15.55 1.31
N CYS A 201 10.16 -15.88 2.26
CA CYS A 201 9.84 -17.27 2.58
C CYS A 201 8.70 -17.84 1.73
N HIS A 202 7.78 -17.02 1.24
CA HIS A 202 6.53 -17.46 0.61
C HIS A 202 6.43 -17.14 -0.88
N ASP A 203 7.10 -16.10 -1.37
CA ASP A 203 7.13 -15.78 -2.79
C ASP A 203 8.08 -16.73 -3.53
N ILE A 204 7.71 -17.16 -4.74
CA ILE A 204 8.63 -17.84 -5.68
C ILE A 204 9.50 -16.76 -6.30
N LEU A 205 10.66 -16.48 -5.67
CA LEU A 205 11.56 -15.40 -6.07
C LEU A 205 12.50 -15.78 -7.22
N VAL A 206 12.50 -17.07 -7.66
CA VAL A 206 13.40 -17.58 -8.71
C VAL A 206 12.61 -18.42 -9.70
N ASP A 207 12.50 -17.95 -10.94
CA ASP A 207 12.05 -18.78 -12.05
C ASP A 207 13.15 -19.79 -12.44
N ARG A 208 12.83 -21.08 -12.44
CA ARG A 208 13.73 -22.15 -12.87
C ARG A 208 13.85 -22.09 -14.38
N VAL A 209 14.84 -21.36 -14.91
CA VAL A 209 15.18 -21.40 -16.34
C VAL A 209 15.79 -22.76 -16.63
N THR A 210 15.03 -23.64 -17.29
CA THR A 210 15.55 -24.92 -17.78
C THR A 210 16.40 -24.63 -19.00
N VAL A 211 17.73 -24.61 -18.84
CA VAL A 211 18.66 -24.59 -19.99
C VAL A 211 18.74 -25.98 -20.54
N SER A 212 18.14 -26.22 -21.72
CA SER A 212 18.30 -27.46 -22.47
C SER A 212 19.66 -27.41 -23.16
N TYR A 213 20.61 -28.22 -22.68
CA TYR A 213 21.86 -28.47 -23.39
C TYR A 213 21.59 -29.47 -24.50
N THR A 214 21.44 -29.02 -25.73
CA THR A 214 21.57 -29.88 -26.90
C THR A 214 23.05 -30.15 -27.16
N HIS A 215 23.49 -31.38 -26.86
CA HIS A 215 24.81 -31.86 -27.26
C HIS A 215 24.84 -31.96 -28.80
N LEU A 216 25.53 -31.04 -29.44
CA LEU A 216 26.00 -31.23 -30.81
C LEU A 216 27.08 -32.30 -30.79
N ARG A 217 26.74 -33.55 -31.27
CA ARG A 217 27.73 -34.55 -31.58
C ARG A 217 28.55 -34.05 -32.77
N ALA A 218 29.85 -33.84 -32.54
CA ALA A 218 30.79 -33.65 -33.62
C ALA A 218 30.83 -34.93 -34.45
N HIS A 219 30.53 -34.85 -35.74
CA HIS A 219 30.81 -35.92 -36.70
C HIS A 219 32.29 -35.91 -36.96
N GLU A 220 32.98 -36.97 -36.53
CA GLU A 220 34.32 -37.32 -37.02
C GLU A 220 34.17 -37.77 -38.48
N THR A 221 34.76 -37.00 -39.41
CA THR A 221 35.02 -37.43 -40.79
C THR A 221 36.34 -38.16 -40.83
N ARG A 222 36.30 -39.38 -41.33
CA ARG A 222 37.50 -40.12 -41.77
C ARG A 222 38.07 -39.56 -43.05
#